data_840002e99f50656ae4d07b76455482b9
#
_entry.id   840002e99f50656ae4d07b76455482b9
#
_cell.length_a   1.000
_cell.length_b   1.000
_cell.length_c   1.000
_cell.angle_alpha   90.00
_cell.angle_beta   90.00
_cell.angle_gamma   90.00
#
_symmetry.space_group_name_H-M   'P 1'
#
loop_
_entity.id
_entity.type
_entity.pdbx_description
1 polymer ?
#
loop_
_entity_poly.entity_id
_entity_poly.type
_entity_poly.pdbx_seq_one_letter_code
_entity_poly.pdbx_strand_id
1 'polypeptide(L)'
;MPHSPTVTVRFTQAISQAAEKLGFALPDALRNGFASQERVSLELQGQIWESFCTQADDPLVGVQFGLAMEVGHLDTAGMVLMSCETVRDALDSLIDYYPIVGEGGHFEYHEEADRCIIHYLPQYQTRQAERVEAAMATLLQLSRWTTGNKLAAHSLHFTHAALDDNRRYEALLGLNDVRFLCDHNTLVIPVTDLDLPLIYANPALCQHLRTLADQLLHTLGDQSLSAQVTEQLRQHPHWGKEKVADTLGMSGRHLVRKLGEEGTSFKLLRDGLLQGLAEKKLQDAQRLSDIAEQLGFSDESAFSKAFKRWTGMTPAQFREQQ
;
A
#
# COMPACT_ATOMS: atom_id res chain seq x y z
N MET A 1 -21.00 4.64 -6.06
CA MET A 1 -20.68 5.07 -4.69
C MET A 1 -19.21 5.37 -4.66
N PRO A 2 -18.69 6.33 -3.86
CA PRO A 2 -17.25 6.49 -3.72
C PRO A 2 -16.66 5.15 -3.30
N HIS A 3 -15.47 4.82 -3.79
CA HIS A 3 -14.74 3.62 -3.36
C HIS A 3 -14.51 3.74 -1.85
N SER A 4 -15.11 2.83 -1.09
CA SER A 4 -14.83 2.74 0.34
C SER A 4 -13.63 1.83 0.52
N PRO A 5 -12.57 2.27 1.20
CA PRO A 5 -11.38 1.47 1.39
C PRO A 5 -11.71 0.15 2.10
N THR A 6 -11.03 -0.90 1.67
CA THR A 6 -11.31 -2.28 2.09
C THR A 6 -10.04 -2.99 2.55
N VAL A 7 -10.23 -4.17 3.17
CA VAL A 7 -9.16 -5.08 3.58
C VAL A 7 -9.56 -6.51 3.23
N THR A 8 -8.61 -7.40 2.98
CA THR A 8 -8.93 -8.80 2.67
C THR A 8 -9.67 -9.47 3.82
N VAL A 9 -10.58 -10.38 3.47
CA VAL A 9 -11.24 -11.22 4.47
C VAL A 9 -10.24 -12.09 5.24
N ARG A 10 -9.14 -12.51 4.61
CA ARG A 10 -8.10 -13.34 5.26
C ARG A 10 -7.46 -12.64 6.45
N PHE A 11 -7.10 -11.35 6.27
CA PHE A 11 -6.59 -10.54 7.39
C PHE A 11 -7.64 -10.38 8.49
N THR A 12 -8.90 -10.17 8.12
CA THR A 12 -10.00 -10.05 9.09
C THR A 12 -10.29 -11.37 9.81
N GLN A 13 -10.19 -12.51 9.12
CA GLN A 13 -10.29 -13.84 9.72
C GLN A 13 -9.18 -14.11 10.74
N ALA A 14 -7.96 -13.60 10.51
CA ALA A 14 -6.87 -13.71 11.48
C ALA A 14 -7.25 -13.07 12.84
N ILE A 15 -8.02 -11.97 12.85
CA ILE A 15 -8.50 -11.36 14.10
C ILE A 15 -9.47 -12.30 14.81
N SER A 16 -10.38 -12.95 14.08
CA SER A 16 -11.30 -13.94 14.65
C SER A 16 -10.57 -15.15 15.25
N GLN A 17 -9.56 -15.65 14.54
CA GLN A 17 -8.72 -16.77 15.02
C GLN A 17 -7.90 -16.38 16.25
N ALA A 18 -7.39 -15.13 16.30
CA ALA A 18 -6.70 -14.63 17.49
C ALA A 18 -7.65 -14.52 18.69
N ALA A 19 -8.87 -14.06 18.50
CA ALA A 19 -9.90 -14.03 19.55
C ALA A 19 -10.17 -15.43 20.11
N GLU A 20 -10.34 -16.43 19.24
CA GLU A 20 -10.55 -17.82 19.63
C GLU A 20 -9.37 -18.39 20.44
N LYS A 21 -8.13 -18.10 20.03
CA LYS A 21 -6.92 -18.48 20.76
C LYS A 21 -6.84 -17.84 22.17
N LEU A 22 -7.38 -16.64 22.31
CA LEU A 22 -7.50 -15.92 23.60
C LEU A 22 -8.71 -16.38 24.43
N GLY A 23 -9.54 -17.29 23.93
CA GLY A 23 -10.64 -17.91 24.65
C GLY A 23 -11.97 -17.17 24.56
N PHE A 24 -12.13 -16.23 23.60
CA PHE A 24 -13.40 -15.57 23.34
C PHE A 24 -13.76 -15.60 21.84
N ALA A 25 -15.01 -15.32 21.52
CA ALA A 25 -15.48 -15.24 20.14
C ALA A 25 -15.99 -13.83 19.84
N LEU A 26 -15.69 -13.34 18.64
CA LEU A 26 -16.31 -12.12 18.15
C LEU A 26 -17.83 -12.29 18.03
N PRO A 27 -18.64 -11.22 18.24
CA PRO A 27 -20.09 -11.26 18.09
C PRO A 27 -20.51 -11.84 16.73
N ASP A 28 -21.57 -12.68 16.73
CA ASP A 28 -22.08 -13.33 15.52
C ASP A 28 -22.42 -12.33 14.41
N ALA A 29 -22.96 -11.17 14.75
CA ALA A 29 -23.28 -10.12 13.79
C ALA A 29 -22.04 -9.64 13.02
N LEU A 30 -20.89 -9.51 13.68
CA LEU A 30 -19.63 -9.12 13.05
C LEU A 30 -19.06 -10.28 12.21
N ARG A 31 -19.06 -11.50 12.72
CA ARG A 31 -18.59 -12.69 12.01
C ARG A 31 -19.38 -12.94 10.73
N ASN A 32 -20.70 -12.86 10.80
CA ASN A 32 -21.59 -13.02 9.65
C ASN A 32 -21.42 -11.87 8.63
N GLY A 33 -21.03 -10.69 9.07
CA GLY A 33 -20.79 -9.52 8.22
C GLY A 33 -19.68 -9.71 7.20
N PHE A 34 -18.72 -10.60 7.43
CA PHE A 34 -17.62 -10.85 6.49
C PHE A 34 -17.51 -12.29 5.96
N ALA A 35 -18.32 -13.23 6.48
CA ALA A 35 -18.19 -14.68 6.20
C ALA A 35 -18.30 -15.05 4.70
N SER A 36 -19.04 -14.28 3.89
CA SER A 36 -19.26 -14.51 2.47
C SER A 36 -18.59 -13.47 1.56
N GLN A 37 -17.72 -12.63 2.10
CA GLN A 37 -17.06 -11.58 1.37
C GLN A 37 -15.61 -11.96 1.02
N GLU A 38 -15.09 -11.41 -0.06
CA GLU A 38 -13.65 -11.48 -0.37
C GLU A 38 -12.88 -10.33 0.30
N ARG A 39 -13.54 -9.18 0.44
CA ARG A 39 -13.00 -7.97 1.09
C ARG A 39 -14.02 -7.36 2.04
N VAL A 40 -13.53 -6.74 3.09
CA VAL A 40 -14.30 -6.15 4.19
C VAL A 40 -14.05 -4.64 4.21
N SER A 41 -15.10 -3.83 4.40
CA SER A 41 -14.94 -2.38 4.54
C SER A 41 -14.10 -2.04 5.78
N LEU A 42 -13.31 -0.96 5.71
CA LEU A 42 -12.54 -0.48 6.89
C LEU A 42 -13.45 -0.12 8.08
N GLU A 43 -14.69 0.27 7.82
CA GLU A 43 -15.68 0.54 8.87
C GLU A 43 -16.03 -0.72 9.66
N LEU A 44 -16.41 -1.81 8.96
CA LEU A 44 -16.69 -3.11 9.59
C LEU A 44 -15.44 -3.67 10.28
N GLN A 45 -14.27 -3.55 9.65
CA GLN A 45 -13.03 -3.96 10.29
C GLN A 45 -12.73 -3.14 11.55
N GLY A 46 -13.05 -1.84 11.57
CA GLY A 46 -12.95 -1.00 12.76
C GLY A 46 -13.82 -1.51 13.90
N GLN A 47 -15.07 -1.91 13.62
CA GLN A 47 -15.97 -2.51 14.62
C GLN A 47 -15.43 -3.85 15.14
N ILE A 48 -14.82 -4.65 14.27
CA ILE A 48 -14.19 -5.92 14.65
C ILE A 48 -13.00 -5.66 15.59
N TRP A 49 -12.12 -4.71 15.27
CA TRP A 49 -11.00 -4.31 16.12
C TRP A 49 -11.45 -3.77 17.47
N GLU A 50 -12.51 -2.94 17.48
CA GLU A 50 -13.09 -2.41 18.72
C GLU A 50 -13.57 -3.55 19.62
N SER A 51 -14.31 -4.50 19.06
CA SER A 51 -14.81 -5.68 19.79
C SER A 51 -13.65 -6.57 20.26
N PHE A 52 -12.64 -6.81 19.44
CA PHE A 52 -11.47 -7.63 19.74
C PHE A 52 -10.67 -7.05 20.91
N CYS A 53 -10.26 -5.78 20.82
CA CYS A 53 -9.47 -5.13 21.85
C CYS A 53 -10.23 -5.02 23.18
N THR A 54 -11.54 -4.73 23.12
CA THR A 54 -12.36 -4.62 24.34
C THR A 54 -12.51 -5.94 25.07
N GLN A 55 -12.63 -7.07 24.35
CA GLN A 55 -12.81 -8.38 24.95
C GLN A 55 -11.48 -9.03 25.39
N ALA A 56 -10.39 -8.71 24.73
CA ALA A 56 -9.07 -9.25 25.06
C ALA A 56 -8.58 -8.80 26.45
N ASP A 57 -9.03 -7.62 26.92
CA ASP A 57 -8.66 -7.01 28.22
C ASP A 57 -7.14 -6.97 28.47
N ASP A 58 -6.34 -6.89 27.40
CA ASP A 58 -4.90 -6.70 27.45
C ASP A 58 -4.52 -5.51 26.54
N PRO A 59 -3.89 -4.45 27.11
CA PRO A 59 -3.49 -3.29 26.32
C PRO A 59 -2.51 -3.60 25.19
N LEU A 60 -1.74 -4.70 25.29
CA LEU A 60 -0.76 -5.12 24.27
C LEU A 60 -1.30 -6.17 23.29
N VAL A 61 -2.62 -6.34 23.21
CA VAL A 61 -3.24 -7.32 22.30
C VAL A 61 -2.89 -7.02 20.84
N GLY A 62 -2.64 -5.77 20.47
CA GLY A 62 -2.17 -5.38 19.13
C GLY A 62 -0.80 -5.98 18.82
N VAL A 63 0.16 -5.83 19.72
CA VAL A 63 1.50 -6.44 19.62
C VAL A 63 1.41 -7.95 19.53
N GLN A 64 0.64 -8.58 20.44
CA GLN A 64 0.48 -10.04 20.47
C GLN A 64 -0.16 -10.57 19.19
N PHE A 65 -1.17 -9.89 18.67
CA PHE A 65 -1.79 -10.21 17.40
C PHE A 65 -0.77 -10.14 16.26
N GLY A 66 0.00 -9.05 16.17
CA GLY A 66 1.02 -8.88 15.14
C GLY A 66 2.11 -9.95 15.16
N LEU A 67 2.56 -10.35 16.36
CA LEU A 67 3.54 -11.42 16.55
C LEU A 67 2.98 -12.82 16.21
N ALA A 68 1.68 -12.98 16.25
CA ALA A 68 0.99 -14.24 15.87
C ALA A 68 0.61 -14.31 14.39
N MET A 69 0.87 -13.24 13.63
CA MET A 69 0.56 -13.19 12.20
C MET A 69 1.45 -14.13 11.39
N GLU A 70 0.84 -14.79 10.42
CA GLU A 70 1.48 -15.67 9.47
C GLU A 70 1.37 -15.09 8.05
N VAL A 71 2.27 -15.49 7.16
CA VAL A 71 2.31 -15.04 5.76
C VAL A 71 0.97 -15.22 5.04
N GLY A 72 0.28 -16.35 5.31
CA GLY A 72 -1.02 -16.64 4.70
C GLY A 72 -2.13 -15.65 5.04
N HIS A 73 -2.02 -14.92 6.15
CA HIS A 73 -2.97 -13.89 6.54
C HIS A 73 -2.84 -12.62 5.69
N LEU A 74 -1.69 -12.43 5.02
CA LEU A 74 -1.44 -11.30 4.10
C LEU A 74 -1.83 -11.62 2.66
N ASP A 75 -2.57 -12.70 2.42
CA ASP A 75 -3.04 -13.13 1.11
C ASP A 75 -1.90 -13.31 0.08
N THR A 76 -2.17 -13.00 -1.20
CA THR A 76 -1.19 -13.09 -2.30
C THR A 76 0.03 -12.21 -2.04
N ALA A 77 -0.14 -11.03 -1.43
CA ALA A 77 0.98 -10.16 -1.07
C ALA A 77 1.98 -10.87 -0.16
N GLY A 78 1.52 -11.55 0.90
CA GLY A 78 2.40 -12.30 1.80
C GLY A 78 3.18 -13.40 1.07
N MET A 79 2.57 -14.08 0.11
CA MET A 79 3.24 -15.13 -0.69
C MET A 79 4.32 -14.53 -1.61
N VAL A 80 4.09 -13.34 -2.20
CA VAL A 80 5.13 -12.60 -2.95
C VAL A 80 6.30 -12.29 -2.04
N LEU A 81 6.05 -11.66 -0.87
CA LEU A 81 7.08 -11.25 0.08
C LEU A 81 7.98 -12.42 0.50
N MET A 82 7.37 -13.56 0.83
CA MET A 82 8.10 -14.75 1.25
C MET A 82 9.00 -15.32 0.15
N SER A 83 8.61 -15.16 -1.12
CA SER A 83 9.30 -15.74 -2.28
C SER A 83 10.40 -14.86 -2.85
N CYS A 84 10.55 -13.61 -2.37
CA CYS A 84 11.60 -12.68 -2.79
C CYS A 84 13.00 -13.19 -2.45
N GLU A 85 14.02 -12.69 -3.15
CA GLU A 85 15.41 -13.13 -2.94
C GLU A 85 16.02 -12.50 -1.68
N THR A 86 15.77 -11.21 -1.46
CA THR A 86 16.35 -10.42 -0.37
C THR A 86 15.29 -9.67 0.43
N VAL A 87 15.68 -9.13 1.58
CA VAL A 87 14.83 -8.23 2.39
C VAL A 87 14.46 -6.98 1.58
N ARG A 88 15.39 -6.44 0.79
CA ARG A 88 15.14 -5.29 -0.10
C ARG A 88 14.01 -5.59 -1.07
N ASP A 89 14.10 -6.69 -1.81
CA ASP A 89 13.06 -7.11 -2.77
C ASP A 89 11.70 -7.31 -2.08
N ALA A 90 11.72 -7.80 -0.84
CA ALA A 90 10.50 -7.98 -0.05
C ALA A 90 9.90 -6.64 0.40
N LEU A 91 10.73 -5.66 0.82
CA LEU A 91 10.25 -4.32 1.18
C LEU A 91 9.67 -3.57 -0.02
N ASP A 92 10.34 -3.62 -1.19
CA ASP A 92 9.81 -3.05 -2.42
C ASP A 92 8.46 -3.69 -2.78
N SER A 93 8.38 -5.03 -2.71
CA SER A 93 7.11 -5.75 -2.93
C SER A 93 6.06 -5.46 -1.87
N LEU A 94 6.44 -5.19 -0.62
CA LEU A 94 5.50 -4.78 0.44
C LEU A 94 4.83 -3.45 0.08
N ILE A 95 5.62 -2.46 -0.35
CA ILE A 95 5.09 -1.15 -0.76
C ILE A 95 4.13 -1.30 -1.93
N ASP A 96 4.54 -2.05 -2.97
CA ASP A 96 3.75 -2.23 -4.18
C ASP A 96 2.45 -3.00 -3.93
N TYR A 97 2.49 -4.05 -3.12
CA TYR A 97 1.39 -5.02 -2.99
C TYR A 97 0.61 -4.93 -1.67
N TYR A 98 0.98 -4.04 -0.74
CA TYR A 98 0.22 -3.87 0.51
C TYR A 98 -1.27 -3.51 0.29
N PRO A 99 -1.67 -2.75 -0.75
CA PRO A 99 -3.08 -2.49 -1.03
C PRO A 99 -3.92 -3.76 -1.26
N ILE A 100 -3.29 -4.88 -1.69
CA ILE A 100 -3.97 -6.20 -1.76
C ILE A 100 -4.44 -6.61 -0.37
N VAL A 101 -3.59 -6.48 0.65
CA VAL A 101 -3.93 -6.80 2.03
C VAL A 101 -4.99 -5.84 2.55
N GLY A 102 -4.75 -4.53 2.40
CA GLY A 102 -5.71 -3.53 2.84
C GLY A 102 -5.31 -2.09 2.53
N GLU A 103 -6.33 -1.28 2.33
CA GLU A 103 -6.21 0.15 2.02
C GLU A 103 -6.25 1.03 3.30
N GLY A 104 -6.04 0.42 4.47
CA GLY A 104 -6.07 1.10 5.77
C GLY A 104 -4.74 1.78 6.17
N GLY A 105 -3.74 1.76 5.33
CA GLY A 105 -2.43 2.38 5.55
C GLY A 105 -1.45 1.98 4.46
N HIS A 106 -0.23 2.46 4.54
CA HIS A 106 0.82 2.10 3.62
C HIS A 106 2.19 2.13 4.31
N PHE A 107 3.16 1.46 3.71
CA PHE A 107 4.55 1.47 4.11
C PHE A 107 5.38 2.31 3.14
N GLU A 108 6.42 2.93 3.66
CA GLU A 108 7.48 3.55 2.88
C GLU A 108 8.82 3.33 3.59
N TYR A 109 9.94 3.36 2.88
CA TYR A 109 11.24 3.30 3.50
C TYR A 109 12.27 4.18 2.76
N HIS A 110 13.32 4.52 3.47
CA HIS A 110 14.49 5.16 2.91
C HIS A 110 15.75 4.70 3.64
N GLU A 111 16.87 4.86 2.96
CA GLU A 111 18.19 4.52 3.50
C GLU A 111 18.88 5.79 3.97
N GLU A 112 19.42 5.76 5.20
CA GLU A 112 20.15 6.86 5.80
C GLU A 112 21.40 6.33 6.47
N ALA A 113 22.59 6.63 5.90
CA ALA A 113 23.90 6.16 6.36
C ALA A 113 23.94 4.62 6.50
N ASP A 114 23.96 4.12 7.73
CA ASP A 114 24.04 2.71 8.08
C ASP A 114 22.69 2.06 8.42
N ARG A 115 21.58 2.79 8.19
CA ARG A 115 20.22 2.40 8.59
C ARG A 115 19.26 2.37 7.42
N CYS A 116 18.33 1.44 7.47
CA CYS A 116 17.09 1.49 6.72
C CYS A 116 15.96 1.85 7.68
N ILE A 117 15.23 2.89 7.34
CA ILE A 117 14.14 3.48 8.13
C ILE A 117 12.83 3.17 7.42
N ILE A 118 11.99 2.35 8.04
CA ILE A 118 10.72 1.87 7.47
C ILE A 118 9.58 2.52 8.24
N HIS A 119 8.74 3.29 7.56
CA HIS A 119 7.59 3.96 8.13
C HIS A 119 6.30 3.22 7.81
N TYR A 120 5.36 3.27 8.76
CA TYR A 120 3.96 2.89 8.54
C TYR A 120 3.03 4.08 8.79
N LEU A 121 2.21 4.40 7.79
CA LEU A 121 1.27 5.52 7.80
C LEU A 121 -0.17 4.99 7.82
N PRO A 122 -0.85 5.00 9.00
CA PRO A 122 -2.22 4.52 9.12
C PRO A 122 -3.23 5.52 8.55
N GLN A 123 -4.32 5.00 7.95
CA GLN A 123 -5.44 5.78 7.39
C GLN A 123 -6.77 5.46 8.09
N TYR A 124 -6.72 5.00 9.33
CA TYR A 124 -7.87 4.69 10.20
C TYR A 124 -7.70 5.35 11.56
N GLN A 125 -8.83 5.52 12.28
CA GLN A 125 -8.83 6.15 13.62
C GLN A 125 -9.21 5.16 14.74
N THR A 126 -10.15 4.23 14.46
CA THR A 126 -10.63 3.27 15.47
C THR A 126 -9.52 2.33 15.90
N ARG A 127 -9.21 2.27 17.19
CA ARG A 127 -8.15 1.45 17.77
C ARG A 127 -6.82 1.64 17.05
N GLN A 128 -6.48 2.90 16.77
CA GLN A 128 -5.32 3.23 15.94
C GLN A 128 -4.02 2.74 16.57
N ALA A 129 -3.84 2.91 17.88
CA ALA A 129 -2.65 2.48 18.58
C ALA A 129 -2.43 0.96 18.46
N GLU A 130 -3.41 0.16 18.86
CA GLU A 130 -3.34 -1.30 18.84
C GLU A 130 -3.18 -1.85 17.42
N ARG A 131 -3.80 -1.21 16.42
CA ARG A 131 -3.68 -1.61 15.00
C ARG A 131 -2.32 -1.25 14.40
N VAL A 132 -1.76 -0.11 14.79
CA VAL A 132 -0.38 0.28 14.40
C VAL A 132 0.62 -0.69 15.03
N GLU A 133 0.46 -1.00 16.32
CA GLU A 133 1.30 -2.00 17.00
C GLU A 133 1.22 -3.36 16.30
N ALA A 134 0.02 -3.79 15.90
CA ALA A 134 -0.18 -5.02 15.14
C ALA A 134 0.57 -5.00 13.81
N ALA A 135 0.47 -3.92 13.03
CA ALA A 135 1.15 -3.80 11.73
C ALA A 135 2.67 -3.83 11.89
N MET A 136 3.21 -3.07 12.86
CA MET A 136 4.65 -2.99 13.08
C MET A 136 5.23 -4.28 13.68
N ALA A 137 4.50 -4.93 14.60
CA ALA A 137 4.88 -6.23 15.15
C ALA A 137 4.83 -7.33 14.07
N THR A 138 3.84 -7.29 13.15
CA THR A 138 3.76 -8.20 11.99
C THR A 138 4.98 -8.03 11.10
N LEU A 139 5.32 -6.79 10.73
CA LEU A 139 6.50 -6.51 9.91
C LEU A 139 7.77 -7.05 10.56
N LEU A 140 8.00 -6.78 11.83
CA LEU A 140 9.15 -7.25 12.60
C LEU A 140 9.21 -8.78 12.64
N GLN A 141 8.09 -9.44 12.98
CA GLN A 141 8.00 -10.89 13.11
C GLN A 141 8.24 -11.59 11.79
N LEU A 142 7.58 -11.15 10.71
CA LEU A 142 7.74 -11.76 9.39
C LEU A 142 9.14 -11.53 8.82
N SER A 143 9.73 -10.36 9.03
CA SER A 143 11.11 -10.08 8.61
C SER A 143 12.12 -10.98 9.33
N ARG A 144 11.97 -11.23 10.62
CA ARG A 144 12.79 -12.18 11.37
C ARG A 144 12.59 -13.59 10.86
N TRP A 145 11.35 -14.02 10.72
CA TRP A 145 11.04 -15.38 10.29
C TRP A 145 11.57 -15.67 8.89
N THR A 146 11.35 -14.79 7.93
CA THR A 146 11.79 -14.97 6.53
C THR A 146 13.29 -14.95 6.35
N THR A 147 14.04 -14.33 7.26
CA THR A 147 15.52 -14.31 7.26
C THR A 147 16.15 -15.39 8.15
N GLY A 148 15.33 -16.30 8.72
CA GLY A 148 15.83 -17.29 9.68
C GLY A 148 16.37 -16.65 10.96
N ASN A 149 15.73 -15.60 11.44
CA ASN A 149 16.09 -14.80 12.62
C ASN A 149 17.47 -14.10 12.51
N LYS A 150 17.93 -13.81 11.29
CA LYS A 150 19.18 -13.07 11.07
C LYS A 150 19.00 -11.56 11.07
N LEU A 151 17.79 -11.07 10.79
CA LEU A 151 17.49 -9.64 10.78
C LEU A 151 17.62 -9.07 12.20
N ALA A 152 18.44 -8.03 12.34
CA ALA A 152 18.74 -7.35 13.60
C ALA A 152 18.04 -5.98 13.66
N ALA A 153 16.78 -5.94 14.09
CA ALA A 153 16.10 -4.67 14.29
C ALA A 153 16.76 -3.84 15.41
N HIS A 154 17.02 -2.56 15.13
CA HIS A 154 17.65 -1.64 16.09
C HIS A 154 16.61 -1.08 17.06
N SER A 155 15.51 -0.55 16.55
CA SER A 155 14.48 0.12 17.34
C SER A 155 13.13 0.08 16.67
N LEU A 156 12.09 0.28 17.48
CA LEU A 156 10.71 0.43 17.04
C LEU A 156 10.10 1.68 17.69
N HIS A 157 9.56 2.57 16.88
CA HIS A 157 9.01 3.84 17.33
C HIS A 157 7.52 3.91 17.01
N PHE A 158 6.74 4.50 17.92
CA PHE A 158 5.30 4.70 17.79
C PHE A 158 4.93 6.17 17.99
N THR A 159 3.91 6.63 17.26
CA THR A 159 3.40 8.00 17.40
C THR A 159 2.50 8.19 18.62
N HIS A 160 1.85 7.12 19.09
CA HIS A 160 0.97 7.14 20.25
C HIS A 160 1.76 7.01 21.57
N ALA A 161 1.11 7.29 22.69
CA ALA A 161 1.63 7.01 24.02
C ALA A 161 1.64 5.49 24.28
N ALA A 162 2.57 5.01 25.09
CA ALA A 162 2.59 3.61 25.50
C ALA A 162 1.25 3.20 26.13
N LEU A 163 0.72 2.07 25.71
CA LEU A 163 -0.53 1.51 26.27
C LEU A 163 -0.28 0.71 27.55
N ASP A 164 0.99 0.32 27.80
CA ASP A 164 1.44 -0.41 28.98
C ASP A 164 2.91 -0.08 29.32
N ASP A 165 3.47 -0.77 30.34
CA ASP A 165 4.87 -0.62 30.73
C ASP A 165 5.82 -0.97 29.57
N ASN A 166 6.82 -0.12 29.36
CA ASN A 166 7.77 -0.27 28.26
C ASN A 166 8.52 -1.63 28.29
N ARG A 167 8.78 -2.18 29.47
CA ARG A 167 9.42 -3.48 29.63
C ARG A 167 8.60 -4.63 29.05
N ARG A 168 7.26 -4.52 29.06
CA ARG A 168 6.41 -5.52 28.42
C ARG A 168 6.55 -5.48 26.90
N TYR A 169 6.64 -4.29 26.31
CA TYR A 169 6.92 -4.13 24.88
C TYR A 169 8.29 -4.71 24.53
N GLU A 170 9.33 -4.35 25.27
CA GLU A 170 10.68 -4.86 25.04
C GLU A 170 10.74 -6.38 25.12
N ALA A 171 10.08 -6.97 26.10
CA ALA A 171 10.03 -8.42 26.28
C ALA A 171 9.26 -9.13 25.16
N LEU A 172 8.11 -8.59 24.73
CA LEU A 172 7.29 -9.18 23.66
C LEU A 172 7.97 -9.04 22.30
N LEU A 173 8.46 -7.85 21.98
CA LEU A 173 9.08 -7.53 20.70
C LEU A 173 10.53 -8.06 20.59
N GLY A 174 11.16 -8.40 21.71
CA GLY A 174 12.58 -8.79 21.73
C GLY A 174 13.51 -7.66 21.26
N LEU A 175 13.19 -6.41 21.64
CA LEU A 175 13.93 -5.20 21.32
C LEU A 175 14.24 -4.44 22.61
N ASN A 176 15.42 -3.81 22.68
CA ASN A 176 15.82 -2.98 23.82
C ASN A 176 15.52 -1.49 23.62
N ASP A 177 15.11 -1.07 22.44
CA ASP A 177 14.80 0.33 22.11
C ASP A 177 13.42 0.42 21.46
N VAL A 178 12.40 0.63 22.32
CA VAL A 178 11.02 0.88 21.92
C VAL A 178 10.64 2.27 22.41
N ARG A 179 10.23 3.15 21.52
CA ARG A 179 9.94 4.57 21.81
C ARG A 179 8.51 4.93 21.45
N PHE A 180 7.93 5.85 22.22
CA PHE A 180 6.58 6.35 22.07
C PHE A 180 6.57 7.87 21.92
N LEU A 181 5.42 8.42 21.48
CA LEU A 181 5.26 9.86 21.23
C LEU A 181 6.29 10.40 20.21
N CYS A 182 6.67 9.57 19.24
CA CYS A 182 7.55 9.95 18.14
C CYS A 182 6.75 10.56 16.98
N ASP A 183 7.44 11.19 16.03
CA ASP A 183 6.80 11.82 14.87
C ASP A 183 6.22 10.79 13.89
N HIS A 184 6.82 9.60 13.80
CA HIS A 184 6.43 8.53 12.88
C HIS A 184 6.43 7.16 13.56
N ASN A 185 5.55 6.26 13.06
CA ASN A 185 5.63 4.84 13.40
C ASN A 185 6.73 4.22 12.54
N THR A 186 7.83 3.79 13.18
CA THR A 186 9.08 3.49 12.47
C THR A 186 9.72 2.22 12.97
N LEU A 187 10.12 1.32 12.05
CA LEU A 187 11.06 0.23 12.31
C LEU A 187 12.42 0.61 11.73
N VAL A 188 13.48 0.54 12.53
CA VAL A 188 14.85 0.81 12.11
C VAL A 188 15.63 -0.49 12.08
N ILE A 189 16.25 -0.80 10.94
CA ILE A 189 17.13 -1.96 10.76
C ILE A 189 18.49 -1.50 10.20
N PRO A 190 19.58 -2.29 10.33
CA PRO A 190 20.82 -2.01 9.60
C PRO A 190 20.58 -2.00 8.10
N VAL A 191 21.20 -1.07 7.38
CA VAL A 191 21.11 -1.05 5.90
C VAL A 191 21.66 -2.34 5.28
N THR A 192 22.66 -2.96 5.91
CA THR A 192 23.23 -4.24 5.50
C THR A 192 22.24 -5.39 5.53
N ASP A 193 21.21 -5.31 6.37
CA ASP A 193 20.19 -6.35 6.50
C ASP A 193 19.23 -6.36 5.30
N LEU A 194 19.21 -5.30 4.48
CA LEU A 194 18.48 -5.27 3.22
C LEU A 194 18.95 -6.35 2.23
N ASP A 195 20.22 -6.71 2.30
CA ASP A 195 20.84 -7.70 1.41
C ASP A 195 20.79 -9.14 1.97
N LEU A 196 20.18 -9.33 3.16
CA LEU A 196 19.97 -10.67 3.71
C LEU A 196 19.09 -11.52 2.79
N PRO A 197 19.53 -12.74 2.46
CA PRO A 197 18.72 -13.66 1.66
C PRO A 197 17.55 -14.19 2.47
N LEU A 198 16.40 -14.33 1.82
CA LEU A 198 15.23 -14.96 2.43
C LEU A 198 15.34 -16.49 2.33
N ILE A 199 14.94 -17.21 3.39
CA ILE A 199 15.08 -18.68 3.48
C ILE A 199 14.18 -19.45 2.53
N TYR A 200 13.09 -18.83 2.05
CA TYR A 200 12.16 -19.40 1.09
C TYR A 200 12.26 -18.78 -0.30
N ALA A 201 13.37 -18.08 -0.60
CA ALA A 201 13.59 -17.43 -1.88
C ALA A 201 13.38 -18.38 -3.06
N ASN A 202 12.50 -17.97 -3.97
CA ASN A 202 12.21 -18.70 -5.19
C ASN A 202 11.88 -17.72 -6.31
N PRO A 203 12.87 -17.29 -7.12
CA PRO A 203 12.68 -16.26 -8.15
C PRO A 203 11.59 -16.60 -9.17
N ALA A 204 11.50 -17.89 -9.58
CA ALA A 204 10.48 -18.32 -10.55
C ALA A 204 9.07 -18.21 -9.97
N LEU A 205 8.87 -18.66 -8.73
CA LEU A 205 7.59 -18.52 -8.02
C LEU A 205 7.26 -17.04 -7.77
N CYS A 206 8.23 -16.25 -7.32
CA CYS A 206 8.07 -14.81 -7.07
C CYS A 206 7.56 -14.09 -8.33
N GLN A 207 8.14 -14.35 -9.49
CA GLN A 207 7.71 -13.80 -10.77
C GLN A 207 6.24 -14.13 -11.10
N HIS A 208 5.81 -15.37 -10.89
CA HIS A 208 4.43 -15.78 -11.13
C HIS A 208 3.46 -15.11 -10.15
N LEU A 209 3.84 -15.03 -8.86
CA LEU A 209 3.03 -14.40 -7.83
C LEU A 209 2.92 -12.89 -8.05
N ARG A 210 3.99 -12.20 -8.50
CA ARG A 210 3.94 -10.78 -8.89
C ARG A 210 2.95 -10.56 -10.03
N THR A 211 2.98 -11.40 -11.07
CA THR A 211 2.00 -11.30 -12.17
C THR A 211 0.56 -11.42 -11.65
N LEU A 212 0.30 -12.34 -10.72
CA LEU A 212 -1.02 -12.49 -10.10
C LEU A 212 -1.37 -11.26 -9.23
N ALA A 213 -0.41 -10.78 -8.44
CA ALA A 213 -0.60 -9.60 -7.59
C ALA A 213 -0.88 -8.34 -8.42
N ASP A 214 -0.20 -8.15 -9.55
CA ASP A 214 -0.46 -7.06 -10.50
C ASP A 214 -1.90 -7.11 -11.05
N GLN A 215 -2.40 -8.32 -11.39
CA GLN A 215 -3.79 -8.51 -11.82
C GLN A 215 -4.78 -8.16 -10.70
N LEU A 216 -4.49 -8.56 -9.46
CA LEU A 216 -5.34 -8.23 -8.30
C LEU A 216 -5.33 -6.73 -8.01
N LEU A 217 -4.17 -6.07 -8.07
CA LEU A 217 -4.07 -4.62 -7.92
C LEU A 217 -4.86 -3.90 -9.01
N HIS A 218 -4.75 -4.37 -10.26
CA HIS A 218 -5.54 -3.82 -11.37
C HIS A 218 -7.03 -3.94 -11.09
N THR A 219 -7.49 -5.10 -10.63
CA THR A 219 -8.90 -5.32 -10.26
C THR A 219 -9.34 -4.44 -9.09
N LEU A 220 -8.49 -4.21 -8.10
CA LEU A 220 -8.76 -3.29 -6.99
C LEU A 220 -8.80 -1.83 -7.45
N GLY A 221 -7.85 -1.44 -8.30
CA GLY A 221 -7.80 -0.13 -8.92
C GLY A 221 -9.00 0.14 -9.83
N ASP A 222 -9.49 -0.86 -10.54
CA ASP A 222 -10.69 -0.76 -11.40
C ASP A 222 -11.97 -0.40 -10.63
N GLN A 223 -11.99 -0.58 -9.32
CA GLN A 223 -13.11 -0.16 -8.48
C GLN A 223 -13.11 1.35 -8.22
N SER A 224 -11.96 2.03 -8.26
CA SER A 224 -11.91 3.49 -8.15
C SER A 224 -12.30 4.16 -9.46
N LEU A 225 -13.07 5.24 -9.38
CA LEU A 225 -13.43 6.00 -10.58
C LEU A 225 -12.19 6.63 -11.24
N SER A 226 -11.22 7.05 -10.45
CA SER A 226 -9.94 7.58 -10.94
C SER A 226 -9.15 6.57 -11.76
N ALA A 227 -9.12 5.30 -11.35
CA ALA A 227 -8.49 4.23 -12.11
C ALA A 227 -9.24 3.93 -13.42
N GLN A 228 -10.58 3.84 -13.37
CA GLN A 228 -11.41 3.67 -14.57
C GLN A 228 -11.19 4.81 -15.58
N VAL A 229 -11.15 6.06 -15.10
CA VAL A 229 -10.84 7.23 -15.93
C VAL A 229 -9.44 7.15 -16.52
N THR A 230 -8.46 6.76 -15.73
CA THR A 230 -7.06 6.63 -16.18
C THR A 230 -6.92 5.55 -17.23
N GLU A 231 -7.62 4.42 -17.10
CA GLU A 231 -7.61 3.34 -18.09
C GLU A 231 -8.29 3.78 -19.41
N GLN A 232 -9.42 4.48 -19.35
CA GLN A 232 -10.04 5.06 -20.54
C GLN A 232 -9.10 6.06 -21.25
N LEU A 233 -8.38 6.87 -20.49
CA LEU A 233 -7.40 7.81 -21.04
C LEU A 233 -6.14 7.11 -21.58
N ARG A 234 -5.72 5.97 -21.02
CA ARG A 234 -4.60 5.18 -21.54
C ARG A 234 -4.92 4.60 -22.91
N GLN A 235 -6.13 4.08 -23.09
CA GLN A 235 -6.60 3.57 -24.37
C GLN A 235 -6.87 4.69 -25.38
N HIS A 236 -7.35 5.84 -24.90
CA HIS A 236 -7.77 6.97 -25.71
C HIS A 236 -7.25 8.31 -25.16
N PRO A 237 -5.94 8.63 -25.28
CA PRO A 237 -5.32 9.83 -24.68
C PRO A 237 -5.95 11.16 -25.12
N HIS A 238 -6.59 11.18 -26.27
CA HIS A 238 -7.25 12.35 -26.86
C HIS A 238 -8.69 12.58 -26.36
N TRP A 239 -9.28 11.63 -25.60
CA TRP A 239 -10.64 11.81 -25.11
C TRP A 239 -10.75 12.93 -24.08
N GLY A 240 -11.81 13.73 -24.23
CA GLY A 240 -12.19 14.73 -23.26
C GLY A 240 -13.07 14.13 -22.15
N LYS A 241 -13.26 14.92 -21.10
CA LYS A 241 -14.03 14.56 -19.92
C LYS A 241 -15.44 14.02 -20.23
N GLU A 242 -16.15 14.66 -21.15
CA GLU A 242 -17.52 14.27 -21.47
C GLU A 242 -17.58 12.88 -22.13
N LYS A 243 -16.61 12.59 -23.01
CA LYS A 243 -16.53 11.28 -23.68
C LYS A 243 -16.18 10.16 -22.71
N VAL A 244 -15.25 10.40 -21.80
CA VAL A 244 -14.89 9.43 -20.76
C VAL A 244 -16.07 9.20 -19.80
N ALA A 245 -16.76 10.27 -19.39
CA ALA A 245 -17.94 10.16 -18.53
C ALA A 245 -19.05 9.35 -19.17
N ASP A 246 -19.34 9.60 -20.45
CA ASP A 246 -20.35 8.88 -21.25
C ASP A 246 -20.05 7.36 -21.31
N THR A 247 -18.78 7.00 -21.56
CA THR A 247 -18.34 5.60 -21.58
C THR A 247 -18.50 4.92 -20.20
N LEU A 248 -18.36 5.68 -19.11
CA LEU A 248 -18.56 5.19 -17.74
C LEU A 248 -20.02 5.28 -17.26
N GLY A 249 -20.97 5.57 -18.16
CA GLY A 249 -22.40 5.63 -17.87
C GLY A 249 -22.81 6.79 -16.96
N MET A 250 -22.09 7.92 -17.00
CA MET A 250 -22.37 9.09 -16.15
C MET A 250 -22.19 10.41 -16.88
N SER A 251 -22.73 11.51 -16.31
CA SER A 251 -22.51 12.85 -16.87
C SER A 251 -21.12 13.38 -16.48
N GLY A 252 -20.53 14.29 -17.30
CA GLY A 252 -19.26 14.93 -16.97
C GLY A 252 -19.29 15.72 -15.67
N ARG A 253 -20.45 16.28 -15.27
CA ARG A 253 -20.61 16.94 -13.96
C ARG A 253 -20.53 15.93 -12.80
N HIS A 254 -21.14 14.76 -12.97
CA HIS A 254 -21.11 13.67 -11.99
C HIS A 254 -19.69 13.11 -11.85
N LEU A 255 -18.98 12.92 -12.98
CA LEU A 255 -17.58 12.50 -13.01
C LEU A 255 -16.69 13.45 -12.19
N VAL A 256 -16.80 14.78 -12.42
CA VAL A 256 -16.00 15.79 -11.71
C VAL A 256 -16.26 15.74 -10.19
N ARG A 257 -17.54 15.67 -9.80
CA ARG A 257 -17.89 15.59 -8.38
C ARG A 257 -17.30 14.34 -7.72
N LYS A 258 -17.45 13.17 -8.34
CA LYS A 258 -16.95 11.91 -7.81
C LYS A 258 -15.42 11.85 -7.75
N LEU A 259 -14.71 12.34 -8.78
CA LEU A 259 -13.26 12.45 -8.73
C LEU A 259 -12.80 13.41 -7.63
N GLY A 260 -13.56 14.49 -7.38
CA GLY A 260 -13.30 15.38 -6.24
C GLY A 260 -13.48 14.70 -4.88
N GLU A 261 -14.43 13.78 -4.76
CA GLU A 261 -14.65 12.94 -3.57
C GLU A 261 -13.48 11.95 -3.34
N GLU A 262 -12.80 11.52 -4.42
CA GLU A 262 -11.57 10.72 -4.39
C GLU A 262 -10.29 11.59 -4.22
N GLY A 263 -10.42 12.89 -3.98
CA GLY A 263 -9.28 13.81 -3.79
C GLY A 263 -8.50 14.14 -5.07
N THR A 264 -9.06 13.85 -6.26
CA THR A 264 -8.39 14.05 -7.56
C THR A 264 -9.27 14.83 -8.54
N SER A 265 -8.80 15.00 -9.77
CA SER A 265 -9.58 15.62 -10.86
C SER A 265 -9.20 15.01 -12.21
N PHE A 266 -10.14 15.06 -13.16
CA PHE A 266 -9.91 14.60 -14.54
C PHE A 266 -8.64 15.21 -15.15
N LYS A 267 -8.38 16.50 -14.88
CA LYS A 267 -7.19 17.19 -15.37
C LYS A 267 -5.90 16.60 -14.77
N LEU A 268 -5.88 16.36 -13.47
CA LEU A 268 -4.70 15.77 -12.79
C LEU A 268 -4.41 14.37 -13.32
N LEU A 269 -5.41 13.52 -13.46
CA LEU A 269 -5.27 12.16 -13.99
C LEU A 269 -4.74 12.19 -15.42
N ARG A 270 -5.34 13.04 -16.29
CA ARG A 270 -4.90 13.19 -17.66
C ARG A 270 -3.49 13.75 -17.80
N ASP A 271 -3.18 14.82 -17.05
CA ASP A 271 -1.85 15.44 -17.06
C ASP A 271 -0.78 14.45 -16.62
N GLY A 272 -1.00 13.68 -15.54
CA GLY A 272 -0.07 12.67 -15.05
C GLY A 272 0.15 11.53 -16.05
N LEU A 273 -0.92 11.00 -16.64
CA LEU A 273 -0.82 9.96 -17.66
C LEU A 273 -0.06 10.44 -18.91
N LEU A 274 -0.41 11.64 -19.43
CA LEU A 274 0.23 12.18 -20.63
C LEU A 274 1.71 12.51 -20.38
N GLN A 275 2.06 12.95 -19.17
CA GLN A 275 3.46 13.17 -18.76
C GLN A 275 4.25 11.86 -18.85
N GLY A 276 3.81 10.78 -18.19
CA GLY A 276 4.51 9.49 -18.19
C GLY A 276 4.66 8.90 -19.60
N LEU A 277 3.60 9.00 -20.43
CA LEU A 277 3.67 8.57 -21.83
C LEU A 277 4.66 9.41 -22.65
N ALA A 278 4.70 10.72 -22.41
CA ALA A 278 5.62 11.64 -23.11
C ALA A 278 7.08 11.35 -22.74
N GLU A 279 7.36 11.16 -21.45
CA GLU A 279 8.71 10.83 -20.96
C GLU A 279 9.23 9.55 -21.60
N LYS A 280 8.43 8.49 -21.63
CA LYS A 280 8.79 7.22 -22.27
C LYS A 280 9.07 7.38 -23.76
N LYS A 281 8.19 8.08 -24.50
CA LYS A 281 8.36 8.31 -25.95
C LYS A 281 9.58 9.20 -26.26
N LEU A 282 9.92 10.14 -25.38
CA LEU A 282 11.12 10.96 -25.51
C LEU A 282 12.40 10.13 -25.30
N GLN A 283 12.37 9.14 -24.41
CA GLN A 283 13.47 8.17 -24.22
C GLN A 283 13.66 7.30 -25.47
N ASP A 284 12.58 6.91 -26.11
CA ASP A 284 12.60 6.13 -27.37
C ASP A 284 13.04 6.99 -28.59
N ALA A 285 13.52 8.22 -28.40
CA ALA A 285 13.99 9.16 -29.41
C ALA A 285 12.97 9.46 -30.54
N GLN A 286 11.68 9.33 -30.30
CA GLN A 286 10.62 9.65 -31.27
C GLN A 286 10.61 11.15 -31.61
N ARG A 287 10.13 11.53 -32.80
CA ARG A 287 10.00 12.93 -33.20
C ARG A 287 8.95 13.64 -32.35
N LEU A 288 9.19 14.92 -32.02
CA LEU A 288 8.26 15.70 -31.18
C LEU A 288 6.89 15.87 -31.86
N SER A 289 6.86 16.00 -33.17
CA SER A 289 5.60 16.04 -33.95
C SER A 289 4.76 14.79 -33.77
N ASP A 290 5.43 13.62 -33.84
CA ASP A 290 4.77 12.31 -33.74
C ASP A 290 4.25 12.07 -32.32
N ILE A 291 5.03 12.48 -31.32
CA ILE A 291 4.60 12.44 -29.91
C ILE A 291 3.37 13.35 -29.68
N ALA A 292 3.42 14.57 -30.21
CA ALA A 292 2.30 15.51 -30.08
C ALA A 292 1.01 14.95 -30.67
N GLU A 293 1.07 14.40 -31.88
CA GLU A 293 -0.06 13.77 -32.56
C GLU A 293 -0.60 12.57 -31.78
N GLN A 294 0.27 11.65 -31.37
CA GLN A 294 -0.13 10.44 -30.62
C GLN A 294 -0.75 10.75 -29.26
N LEU A 295 -0.33 11.82 -28.61
CA LEU A 295 -0.87 12.26 -27.31
C LEU A 295 -2.07 13.21 -27.45
N GLY A 296 -2.51 13.50 -28.68
CA GLY A 296 -3.70 14.30 -28.98
C GLY A 296 -3.52 15.81 -28.81
N PHE A 297 -2.29 16.32 -29.00
CA PHE A 297 -2.02 17.75 -29.05
C PHE A 297 -2.23 18.29 -30.47
N SER A 298 -2.64 19.55 -30.58
CA SER A 298 -2.85 20.22 -31.87
C SER A 298 -1.57 20.37 -32.70
N ASP A 299 -0.44 20.54 -32.01
CA ASP A 299 0.86 20.75 -32.61
C ASP A 299 2.00 20.53 -31.58
N GLU A 300 3.24 20.52 -32.07
CA GLU A 300 4.45 20.37 -31.28
C GLU A 300 4.62 21.49 -30.23
N SER A 301 4.20 22.71 -30.52
CA SER A 301 4.28 23.85 -29.60
C SER A 301 3.35 23.67 -28.41
N ALA A 302 2.13 23.19 -28.63
CA ALA A 302 1.15 22.88 -27.58
C ALA A 302 1.66 21.76 -26.67
N PHE A 303 2.24 20.69 -27.26
CA PHE A 303 2.90 19.62 -26.52
C PHE A 303 4.07 20.14 -25.67
N SER A 304 4.98 20.90 -26.28
CA SER A 304 6.17 21.41 -25.58
C SER A 304 5.83 22.30 -24.40
N LYS A 305 4.78 23.14 -24.52
CA LYS A 305 4.26 23.96 -23.41
C LYS A 305 3.66 23.10 -22.30
N ALA A 306 2.90 22.07 -22.64
CA ALA A 306 2.33 21.14 -21.66
C ALA A 306 3.41 20.36 -20.93
N PHE A 307 4.38 19.80 -21.65
CA PHE A 307 5.51 19.07 -21.09
C PHE A 307 6.34 19.92 -20.13
N LYS A 308 6.65 21.19 -20.52
CA LYS A 308 7.35 22.12 -19.62
C LYS A 308 6.54 22.45 -18.37
N ARG A 309 5.21 22.53 -18.48
CA ARG A 309 4.34 22.75 -17.31
C ARG A 309 4.37 21.55 -16.34
N TRP A 310 4.45 20.32 -16.86
CA TRP A 310 4.47 19.09 -16.06
C TRP A 310 5.81 18.83 -15.39
N THR A 311 6.91 18.98 -16.15
CA THR A 311 8.26 18.58 -15.73
C THR A 311 9.18 19.73 -15.32
N GLY A 312 8.78 20.97 -15.60
CA GLY A 312 9.63 22.16 -15.41
C GLY A 312 10.65 22.40 -16.52
N MET A 313 10.86 21.46 -17.46
CA MET A 313 11.85 21.54 -18.53
C MET A 313 11.24 21.30 -19.91
N THR A 314 11.94 21.75 -20.95
CA THR A 314 11.51 21.47 -22.34
C THR A 314 11.80 20.03 -22.75
N PRO A 315 11.08 19.46 -23.74
CA PRO A 315 11.38 18.13 -24.28
C PRO A 315 12.82 17.96 -24.75
N ALA A 316 13.43 19.01 -25.31
CA ALA A 316 14.84 19.01 -25.73
C ALA A 316 15.79 18.90 -24.53
N GLN A 317 15.57 19.71 -23.49
CA GLN A 317 16.34 19.64 -22.25
C GLN A 317 16.20 18.28 -21.54
N PHE A 318 15.01 17.69 -21.58
CA PHE A 318 14.78 16.36 -21.01
C PHE A 318 15.60 15.28 -21.74
N ARG A 319 15.70 15.34 -23.07
CA ARG A 319 16.54 14.42 -23.85
C ARG A 319 18.04 14.58 -23.60
N GLU A 320 18.51 15.79 -23.34
CA GLU A 320 19.93 16.06 -23.07
C GLU A 320 20.40 15.57 -21.69
N GLN A 321 19.48 15.27 -20.77
CA GLN A 321 19.78 14.80 -19.42
C GLN A 321 19.80 13.25 -19.31
N GLN A 322 19.51 12.57 -20.39
CA GLN A 322 19.52 11.09 -20.46
C GLN A 322 20.72 10.59 -21.25
#